data_4f5ed3e749c37e9ea7eae15a9a23e5cd
#
_entry.id   4f5ed3e749c37e9ea7eae15a9a23e5cd
#
_cell.length_a   1.000
_cell.length_b   1.000
_cell.length_c   1.000
_cell.angle_alpha   90.00
_cell.angle_beta   90.00
_cell.angle_gamma   90.00
#
_symmetry.space_group_name_H-M   'P 1'
#
loop_
_entity.id
_entity.type
_entity.pdbx_description
1 polymer ?
#
loop_
_entity_poly.entity_id
_entity_poly.type
_entity_poly.pdbx_seq_one_letter_code
_entity_poly.pdbx_strand_id
1 'polypeptide(L)'
;MIISESIRAWVRNHDLQDTLRLMGSGEVIVFIAEEMTTADSMTATVLTAAYMYFEVERERRSILQRELYKRKVAAGEYTPRQYFGYVPGTFIPSDDRKYIVEMFLDASQGVEADEIAEWLNDCGLRTTHGNPFTARAVKAIFSNPVYCGDVVFHRAGRLVRDHHEGLVSRELWEMVNGSRVAAMTEATASTASTADKETTEQEEIAA
;
A
#
# COMPACT_ATOMS: atom_id res chain seq x y z
N MET A 1 -36.10 -5.99 12.41
CA MET A 1 -36.20 -4.76 11.56
C MET A 1 -34.92 -3.96 11.73
N ILE A 2 -34.22 -3.68 10.66
CA ILE A 2 -32.94 -2.94 10.63
C ILE A 2 -33.18 -1.63 9.88
N ILE A 3 -32.64 -0.51 10.38
CA ILE A 3 -32.82 0.81 9.77
C ILE A 3 -31.47 1.26 9.20
N SER A 4 -31.44 1.68 7.94
CA SER A 4 -30.29 2.27 7.27
C SER A 4 -30.64 3.65 6.74
N GLU A 5 -29.67 4.55 6.74
CA GLU A 5 -29.82 5.89 6.20
C GLU A 5 -30.18 5.85 4.70
N SER A 6 -29.47 5.04 3.92
CA SER A 6 -29.69 4.90 2.48
C SER A 6 -29.20 3.56 1.95
N ILE A 7 -29.66 3.16 0.77
CA ILE A 7 -29.15 2.00 0.02
C ILE A 7 -27.64 2.12 -0.21
N ARG A 8 -27.15 3.30 -0.55
CA ARG A 8 -25.71 3.55 -0.74
C ARG A 8 -24.88 3.32 0.51
N ALA A 9 -25.35 3.78 1.68
CA ALA A 9 -24.70 3.58 2.95
C ALA A 9 -24.69 2.09 3.33
N TRP A 10 -25.78 1.39 3.08
CA TRP A 10 -25.90 -0.04 3.31
C TRP A 10 -24.89 -0.86 2.50
N VAL A 11 -24.89 -0.69 1.17
CA VAL A 11 -24.00 -1.43 0.24
C VAL A 11 -22.52 -1.15 0.49
N ARG A 12 -22.18 0.01 1.03
CA ARG A 12 -20.81 0.34 1.41
C ARG A 12 -20.31 -0.44 2.63
N ASN A 13 -21.21 -0.74 3.58
CA ASN A 13 -20.86 -1.31 4.89
C ASN A 13 -21.18 -2.81 5.01
N HIS A 14 -21.98 -3.37 4.11
CA HIS A 14 -22.40 -4.77 4.12
C HIS A 14 -22.13 -5.40 2.76
N ASP A 15 -21.80 -6.69 2.72
CA ASP A 15 -21.71 -7.42 1.47
C ASP A 15 -23.09 -7.96 1.01
N LEU A 16 -23.14 -8.40 -0.25
CA LEU A 16 -24.38 -8.93 -0.83
C LEU A 16 -24.83 -10.23 -0.14
N GLN A 17 -23.90 -11.11 0.24
CA GLN A 17 -24.24 -12.40 0.84
C GLN A 17 -24.84 -12.22 2.22
N ASP A 18 -24.27 -11.35 3.04
CA ASP A 18 -24.80 -11.03 4.36
C ASP A 18 -26.18 -10.37 4.27
N THR A 19 -26.36 -9.48 3.29
CA THR A 19 -27.66 -8.84 3.03
C THR A 19 -28.72 -9.87 2.63
N LEU A 20 -28.41 -10.79 1.71
CA LEU A 20 -29.32 -11.85 1.31
C LEU A 20 -29.65 -12.82 2.45
N ARG A 21 -28.67 -13.11 3.32
CA ARG A 21 -28.87 -13.92 4.53
C ARG A 21 -29.85 -13.26 5.49
N LEU A 22 -29.70 -11.96 5.75
CA LEU A 22 -30.61 -11.20 6.60
C LEU A 22 -32.04 -11.19 6.05
N MET A 23 -32.18 -10.93 4.74
CA MET A 23 -33.48 -11.00 4.08
C MET A 23 -34.10 -12.40 4.14
N GLY A 24 -33.28 -13.46 3.95
CA GLY A 24 -33.72 -14.87 4.01
C GLY A 24 -34.12 -15.30 5.44
N SER A 25 -33.59 -14.66 6.47
CA SER A 25 -34.01 -14.89 7.88
C SER A 25 -35.29 -14.15 8.26
N GLY A 26 -35.92 -13.41 7.32
CA GLY A 26 -37.12 -12.64 7.56
C GLY A 26 -36.86 -11.25 8.17
N GLU A 27 -35.61 -10.82 8.24
CA GLU A 27 -35.28 -9.45 8.65
C GLU A 27 -35.64 -8.43 7.57
N VAL A 28 -36.32 -7.37 7.98
CA VAL A 28 -36.71 -6.27 7.10
C VAL A 28 -35.74 -5.11 7.29
N ILE A 29 -35.16 -4.64 6.19
CA ILE A 29 -34.28 -3.47 6.14
C ILE A 29 -35.08 -2.30 5.58
N VAL A 30 -35.05 -1.18 6.28
CA VAL A 30 -35.72 0.07 5.91
C VAL A 30 -34.67 1.09 5.52
N PHE A 31 -34.78 1.67 4.33
CA PHE A 31 -33.92 2.74 3.81
C PHE A 31 -34.66 4.07 3.91
N ILE A 32 -34.17 4.97 4.78
CA ILE A 32 -34.88 6.23 5.08
C ILE A 32 -34.83 7.18 3.89
N ALA A 33 -33.67 7.33 3.25
CA ALA A 33 -33.48 8.32 2.18
C ALA A 33 -34.30 8.00 0.93
N GLU A 34 -34.48 6.73 0.62
CA GLU A 34 -35.23 6.26 -0.55
C GLU A 34 -36.68 5.91 -0.22
N GLU A 35 -37.07 5.97 1.06
CA GLU A 35 -38.40 5.58 1.56
C GLU A 35 -38.78 4.14 1.13
N MET A 36 -37.80 3.23 1.09
CA MET A 36 -37.94 1.86 0.60
C MET A 36 -37.71 0.84 1.73
N THR A 37 -38.29 -0.36 1.55
CA THR A 37 -38.12 -1.46 2.49
C THR A 37 -37.94 -2.79 1.76
N THR A 38 -37.09 -3.67 2.29
CA THR A 38 -36.88 -5.02 1.71
C THR A 38 -38.10 -5.94 1.84
N ALA A 39 -39.15 -5.56 2.53
CA ALA A 39 -40.45 -6.24 2.48
C ALA A 39 -41.10 -6.17 1.10
N ASP A 40 -40.75 -5.18 0.29
CA ASP A 40 -41.20 -5.05 -1.09
C ASP A 40 -40.20 -5.74 -2.06
N SER A 41 -40.70 -6.57 -2.95
CA SER A 41 -39.91 -7.32 -3.96
C SER A 41 -39.15 -6.38 -4.91
N MET A 42 -39.71 -5.21 -5.20
CA MET A 42 -39.06 -4.19 -6.03
C MET A 42 -37.77 -3.69 -5.35
N THR A 43 -37.82 -3.46 -4.04
CA THR A 43 -36.67 -3.02 -3.25
C THR A 43 -35.53 -4.05 -3.28
N ALA A 44 -35.85 -5.34 -3.22
CA ALA A 44 -34.84 -6.39 -3.36
C ALA A 44 -34.11 -6.34 -4.71
N THR A 45 -34.86 -6.07 -5.78
CA THR A 45 -34.29 -5.90 -7.14
C THR A 45 -33.40 -4.66 -7.22
N VAL A 46 -33.88 -3.52 -6.70
CA VAL A 46 -33.10 -2.27 -6.66
C VAL A 46 -31.83 -2.43 -5.83
N LEU A 47 -31.90 -3.10 -4.68
CA LEU A 47 -30.75 -3.38 -3.83
C LEU A 47 -29.71 -4.25 -4.53
N THR A 48 -30.14 -5.31 -5.21
CA THR A 48 -29.23 -6.16 -6.01
C THR A 48 -28.56 -5.38 -7.14
N ALA A 49 -29.33 -4.58 -7.88
CA ALA A 49 -28.79 -3.70 -8.92
C ALA A 49 -27.79 -2.67 -8.35
N ALA A 50 -28.06 -2.14 -7.17
CA ALA A 50 -27.14 -1.24 -6.47
C ALA A 50 -25.81 -1.93 -6.12
N TYR A 51 -25.84 -3.17 -5.61
CA TYR A 51 -24.61 -3.93 -5.37
C TYR A 51 -23.79 -4.12 -6.65
N MET A 52 -24.42 -4.55 -7.74
CA MET A 52 -23.73 -4.72 -9.03
C MET A 52 -23.14 -3.40 -9.53
N TYR A 53 -23.90 -2.32 -9.46
CA TYR A 53 -23.43 -0.97 -9.87
C TYR A 53 -22.22 -0.52 -9.04
N PHE A 54 -22.28 -0.62 -7.71
CA PHE A 54 -21.19 -0.19 -6.85
C PHE A 54 -19.95 -1.08 -6.97
N GLU A 55 -20.10 -2.36 -7.30
CA GLU A 55 -18.96 -3.24 -7.55
C GLU A 55 -18.23 -2.83 -8.84
N VAL A 56 -18.96 -2.62 -9.93
CA VAL A 56 -18.40 -2.09 -11.19
C VAL A 56 -17.75 -0.73 -10.99
N GLU A 57 -18.38 0.18 -10.26
CA GLU A 57 -17.80 1.49 -9.95
C GLU A 57 -16.53 1.39 -9.10
N ARG A 58 -16.47 0.46 -8.15
CA ARG A 58 -15.28 0.21 -7.33
C ARG A 58 -14.12 -0.26 -8.20
N GLU A 59 -14.39 -1.23 -9.08
CA GLU A 59 -13.38 -1.76 -10.01
C GLU A 59 -12.89 -0.68 -10.96
N ARG A 60 -13.79 0.07 -11.60
CA ARG A 60 -13.46 1.19 -12.49
C ARG A 60 -12.60 2.24 -11.79
N ARG A 61 -12.92 2.62 -10.55
CA ARG A 61 -12.10 3.55 -9.77
C ARG A 61 -10.73 2.97 -9.46
N SER A 62 -10.64 1.68 -9.14
CA SER A 62 -9.37 1.00 -8.89
C SER A 62 -8.47 1.02 -10.12
N ILE A 63 -9.02 0.73 -11.30
CA ILE A 63 -8.31 0.79 -12.58
C ILE A 63 -7.83 2.23 -12.85
N LEU A 64 -8.72 3.21 -12.76
CA LEU A 64 -8.38 4.61 -12.99
C LEU A 64 -7.28 5.10 -12.04
N GLN A 65 -7.37 4.74 -10.75
CA GLN A 65 -6.35 5.09 -9.76
C GLN A 65 -4.98 4.47 -10.09
N ARG A 66 -4.97 3.21 -10.58
CA ARG A 66 -3.72 2.56 -11.02
C ARG A 66 -3.11 3.27 -12.22
N GLU A 67 -3.94 3.63 -13.21
CA GLU A 67 -3.48 4.36 -14.41
C GLU A 67 -2.95 5.76 -14.07
N LEU A 68 -3.65 6.51 -13.24
CA LEU A 68 -3.18 7.82 -12.74
C LEU A 68 -1.87 7.69 -11.98
N TYR A 69 -1.73 6.66 -11.16
CA TYR A 69 -0.50 6.39 -10.43
C TYR A 69 0.66 6.06 -11.39
N LYS A 70 0.44 5.19 -12.40
CA LYS A 70 1.45 4.88 -13.42
C LYS A 70 1.90 6.14 -14.17
N ARG A 71 0.96 7.01 -14.56
CA ARG A 71 1.25 8.29 -15.23
C ARG A 71 2.09 9.22 -14.34
N LYS A 72 1.74 9.37 -13.07
CA LYS A 72 2.53 10.17 -12.11
C LYS A 72 3.95 9.62 -11.93
N VAL A 73 4.09 8.30 -11.83
CA VAL A 73 5.41 7.64 -11.75
C VAL A 73 6.22 7.89 -13.02
N ALA A 74 5.60 7.81 -14.21
CA ALA A 74 6.26 8.05 -15.48
C ALA A 74 6.68 9.54 -15.65
N ALA A 75 5.88 10.47 -15.12
CA ALA A 75 6.18 11.90 -15.11
C ALA A 75 7.18 12.32 -14.02
N GLY A 76 7.62 11.40 -13.15
CA GLY A 76 8.47 11.76 -12.00
C GLY A 76 7.71 12.50 -10.88
N GLU A 77 6.40 12.63 -10.98
CA GLU A 77 5.53 13.29 -10.00
C GLU A 77 5.17 12.34 -8.85
N TYR A 78 6.18 11.84 -8.15
CA TYR A 78 5.96 10.98 -7.00
C TYR A 78 6.10 11.77 -5.71
N THR A 79 5.03 11.79 -4.90
CA THR A 79 5.09 12.28 -3.53
C THR A 79 5.45 11.11 -2.62
N PRO A 80 6.63 11.10 -2.00
CA PRO A 80 7.05 10.01 -1.14
C PRO A 80 6.13 9.90 0.09
N ARG A 81 6.04 8.68 0.61
CA ARG A 81 5.48 8.47 1.95
C ARG A 81 6.37 9.14 2.98
N GLN A 82 5.83 9.28 4.18
CA GLN A 82 6.62 9.74 5.31
C GLN A 82 7.59 8.65 5.74
N TYR A 83 8.89 8.92 5.61
CA TYR A 83 9.97 8.03 6.05
C TYR A 83 10.75 8.68 7.20
N PHE A 84 11.10 7.89 8.22
CA PHE A 84 11.96 8.35 9.31
C PHE A 84 13.34 8.72 8.75
N GLY A 85 13.92 9.84 9.21
CA GLY A 85 15.19 10.36 8.67
C GLY A 85 15.07 11.26 7.45
N TYR A 86 13.86 11.42 6.88
CA TYR A 86 13.57 12.37 5.81
C TYR A 86 12.51 13.38 6.24
N VAL A 87 12.55 14.57 5.63
CA VAL A 87 11.48 15.57 5.79
C VAL A 87 10.18 15.02 5.20
N PRO A 88 9.06 15.10 5.93
CA PRO A 88 7.79 14.53 5.50
C PRO A 88 7.39 14.92 4.07
N GLY A 89 7.04 13.94 3.24
CA GLY A 89 6.62 14.14 1.86
C GLY A 89 7.75 14.48 0.89
N THR A 90 9.01 14.34 1.30
CA THR A 90 10.19 14.60 0.46
C THR A 90 11.23 13.49 0.61
N PHE A 91 12.31 13.56 -0.18
CA PHE A 91 13.53 12.78 0.01
C PHE A 91 14.68 13.64 0.52
N ILE A 92 14.37 14.79 1.12
CA ILE A 92 15.39 15.65 1.73
C ILE A 92 15.72 15.07 3.11
N PRO A 93 17.01 14.83 3.42
CA PRO A 93 17.43 14.37 4.74
C PRO A 93 16.97 15.32 5.86
N SER A 94 16.43 14.77 6.94
CA SER A 94 16.11 15.51 8.16
C SER A 94 17.27 15.45 9.18
N ASP A 95 17.15 16.17 10.29
CA ASP A 95 18.12 16.11 11.39
C ASP A 95 18.22 14.70 12.01
N ASP A 96 17.18 13.90 11.87
CA ASP A 96 17.13 12.51 12.35
C ASP A 96 17.92 11.53 11.49
N ARG A 97 18.45 11.97 10.32
CA ARG A 97 19.27 11.13 9.43
C ARG A 97 20.43 10.42 10.14
N LYS A 98 21.03 11.08 11.13
CA LYS A 98 22.16 10.55 11.90
C LYS A 98 21.80 9.22 12.58
N TYR A 99 20.59 9.10 13.11
CA TYR A 99 20.11 7.87 13.75
C TYR A 99 19.91 6.73 12.74
N ILE A 100 19.50 7.04 11.51
CA ILE A 100 19.43 6.04 10.44
C ILE A 100 20.81 5.48 10.12
N VAL A 101 21.81 6.34 9.98
CA VAL A 101 23.18 5.91 9.70
C VAL A 101 23.70 5.03 10.84
N GLU A 102 23.51 5.44 12.09
CA GLU A 102 23.92 4.70 13.28
C GLU A 102 23.23 3.34 13.39
N MET A 103 21.90 3.28 13.21
CA MET A 103 21.13 2.02 13.16
C MET A 103 21.69 1.01 12.16
N PHE A 104 22.04 1.46 10.95
CA PHE A 104 22.59 0.59 9.92
C PHE A 104 24.02 0.14 10.23
N LEU A 105 24.82 1.01 10.85
CA LEU A 105 26.17 0.64 11.31
C LEU A 105 26.08 -0.43 12.42
N ASP A 106 25.24 -0.21 13.43
CA ASP A 106 25.05 -1.16 14.52
C ASP A 106 24.54 -2.52 14.02
N ALA A 107 23.55 -2.52 13.13
CA ALA A 107 23.05 -3.74 12.51
C ALA A 107 24.12 -4.47 11.68
N SER A 108 25.03 -3.74 11.02
CA SER A 108 26.14 -4.33 10.27
C SER A 108 27.17 -4.98 11.19
N GLN A 109 27.23 -4.58 12.46
CA GLN A 109 28.09 -5.16 13.51
C GLN A 109 27.38 -6.31 14.28
N GLY A 110 26.13 -6.63 13.93
CA GLY A 110 25.36 -7.71 14.52
C GLY A 110 24.50 -7.33 15.72
N VAL A 111 24.31 -6.02 15.98
CA VAL A 111 23.36 -5.57 17.02
C VAL A 111 21.95 -5.94 16.61
N GLU A 112 21.19 -6.53 17.52
CA GLU A 112 19.83 -7.00 17.25
C GLU A 112 18.83 -5.82 17.15
N ALA A 113 17.76 -6.05 16.36
CA ALA A 113 16.80 -4.99 16.07
C ALA A 113 15.95 -4.54 17.27
N ASP A 114 15.86 -5.34 18.31
CA ASP A 114 15.21 -4.99 19.59
C ASP A 114 16.08 -4.07 20.43
N GLU A 115 17.39 -4.31 20.51
CA GLU A 115 18.33 -3.42 21.19
C GLU A 115 18.37 -2.03 20.50
N ILE A 116 18.39 -2.01 19.17
CA ILE A 116 18.31 -0.78 18.39
C ILE A 116 16.98 -0.05 18.64
N ALA A 117 15.86 -0.78 18.74
CA ALA A 117 14.57 -0.17 19.05
C ALA A 117 14.54 0.46 20.45
N GLU A 118 15.11 -0.20 21.44
CA GLU A 118 15.23 0.32 22.80
C GLU A 118 16.08 1.60 22.82
N TRP A 119 17.26 1.57 22.20
CA TRP A 119 18.14 2.73 22.08
C TRP A 119 17.43 3.94 21.43
N LEU A 120 16.70 3.75 20.33
CA LEU A 120 15.94 4.83 19.70
C LEU A 120 14.86 5.41 20.62
N ASN A 121 14.17 4.54 21.38
CA ASN A 121 13.16 4.98 22.35
C ASN A 121 13.76 5.74 23.52
N ASP A 122 14.93 5.34 23.99
CA ASP A 122 15.68 6.02 25.07
C ASP A 122 16.19 7.39 24.62
N CYS A 123 16.54 7.53 23.33
CA CYS A 123 16.81 8.83 22.70
C CYS A 123 15.57 9.73 22.58
N GLY A 124 14.40 9.27 23.02
CA GLY A 124 13.13 10.00 22.94
C GLY A 124 12.50 10.01 21.53
N LEU A 125 13.05 9.25 20.59
CA LEU A 125 12.55 9.19 19.22
C LEU A 125 11.26 8.39 19.12
N ARG A 126 10.49 8.70 18.08
CA ARG A 126 9.23 8.00 17.77
C ARG A 126 9.16 7.74 16.27
N THR A 127 8.40 6.71 15.90
CA THR A 127 8.11 6.41 14.50
C THR A 127 7.36 7.57 13.84
N THR A 128 7.28 7.57 12.52
CA THR A 128 6.51 8.57 11.75
C THR A 128 5.03 8.68 12.14
N HIS A 129 4.49 7.70 12.86
CA HIS A 129 3.13 7.69 13.41
C HIS A 129 3.06 8.07 14.89
N GLY A 130 4.18 8.49 15.51
CA GLY A 130 4.25 8.87 16.92
C GLY A 130 4.33 7.70 17.90
N ASN A 131 4.41 6.45 17.42
CA ASN A 131 4.53 5.27 18.26
C ASN A 131 5.99 4.99 18.66
N PRO A 132 6.24 4.28 19.78
CA PRO A 132 7.57 3.77 20.10
C PRO A 132 8.08 2.85 18.98
N PHE A 133 9.41 2.81 18.83
CA PHE A 133 10.06 1.85 17.95
C PHE A 133 9.93 0.43 18.52
N THR A 134 9.76 -0.53 17.63
CA THR A 134 9.77 -1.98 17.92
C THR A 134 10.77 -2.65 17.00
N ALA A 135 11.26 -3.84 17.34
CA ALA A 135 12.12 -4.62 16.45
C ALA A 135 11.51 -4.79 15.04
N ARG A 136 10.18 -4.93 14.94
CA ARG A 136 9.48 -5.00 13.66
C ARG A 136 9.60 -3.70 12.85
N ALA A 137 9.49 -2.54 13.50
CA ALA A 137 9.61 -1.24 12.86
C ALA A 137 11.05 -1.01 12.37
N VAL A 138 12.05 -1.38 13.17
CA VAL A 138 13.46 -1.32 12.80
C VAL A 138 13.77 -2.24 11.60
N LYS A 139 13.31 -3.50 11.61
CA LYS A 139 13.45 -4.44 10.48
C LYS A 139 12.75 -3.93 9.22
N ALA A 140 11.64 -3.21 9.35
CA ALA A 140 10.96 -2.59 8.21
C ALA A 140 11.78 -1.42 7.62
N ILE A 141 12.49 -0.65 8.45
CA ILE A 141 13.43 0.38 8.00
C ILE A 141 14.58 -0.26 7.23
N PHE A 142 15.23 -1.27 7.79
CA PHE A 142 16.35 -1.96 7.14
C PHE A 142 15.99 -2.53 5.77
N SER A 143 14.82 -3.14 5.64
CA SER A 143 14.36 -3.75 4.39
C SER A 143 13.91 -2.74 3.33
N ASN A 144 13.80 -1.45 3.66
CA ASN A 144 13.30 -0.45 2.74
C ASN A 144 14.43 0.16 1.89
N PRO A 145 14.44 -0.05 0.56
CA PRO A 145 15.50 0.44 -0.31
C PRO A 145 15.55 1.97 -0.46
N VAL A 146 14.55 2.69 0.02
CA VAL A 146 14.54 4.17 0.07
C VAL A 146 15.77 4.71 0.81
N TYR A 147 16.26 4.00 1.80
CA TYR A 147 17.41 4.44 2.58
C TYR A 147 18.74 4.37 1.82
N CYS A 148 18.85 3.53 0.78
CA CYS A 148 20.01 3.52 -0.14
C CYS A 148 19.74 4.30 -1.45
N GLY A 149 18.67 5.08 -1.53
CA GLY A 149 18.36 5.93 -2.67
C GLY A 149 17.43 5.32 -3.72
N ASP A 150 16.96 4.08 -3.53
CA ASP A 150 16.06 3.39 -4.45
C ASP A 150 14.60 3.58 -4.06
N VAL A 151 13.70 3.57 -5.05
CA VAL A 151 12.25 3.64 -4.81
C VAL A 151 11.54 2.48 -5.47
N VAL A 152 10.77 1.73 -4.68
CA VAL A 152 9.91 0.65 -5.17
C VAL A 152 8.48 1.16 -5.35
N PHE A 153 8.02 1.17 -6.57
CA PHE A 153 6.64 1.48 -6.95
C PHE A 153 5.81 0.19 -6.98
N HIS A 154 5.44 -0.32 -5.81
CA HIS A 154 4.75 -1.61 -5.67
C HIS A 154 3.53 -1.77 -6.59
N ARG A 155 2.73 -0.72 -6.78
CA ARG A 155 1.54 -0.77 -7.66
C ARG A 155 1.87 -0.78 -9.14
N ALA A 156 3.06 -0.32 -9.51
CA ALA A 156 3.54 -0.32 -10.89
C ALA A 156 4.51 -1.48 -11.17
N GLY A 157 4.87 -2.27 -10.15
CA GLY A 157 5.85 -3.35 -10.27
C GLY A 157 7.25 -2.85 -10.67
N ARG A 158 7.59 -1.59 -10.38
CA ARG A 158 8.81 -0.95 -10.86
C ARG A 158 9.73 -0.57 -9.71
N LEU A 159 10.99 -0.95 -9.82
CA LEU A 159 12.10 -0.44 -9.02
C LEU A 159 12.82 0.66 -9.81
N VAL A 160 12.99 1.84 -9.22
CA VAL A 160 13.84 2.91 -9.76
C VAL A 160 15.04 3.02 -8.85
N ARG A 161 16.23 2.70 -9.39
CA ARG A 161 17.50 2.81 -8.68
C ARG A 161 18.02 4.24 -8.73
N ASP A 162 18.76 4.62 -7.69
CA ASP A 162 19.42 5.93 -7.58
C ASP A 162 18.46 7.11 -7.86
N HIS A 163 17.22 6.97 -7.36
CA HIS A 163 16.16 7.98 -7.53
C HIS A 163 16.48 9.28 -6.77
N HIS A 164 17.15 9.17 -5.63
CA HIS A 164 17.55 10.28 -4.76
C HIS A 164 18.82 9.92 -3.99
N GLU A 165 19.41 10.90 -3.33
CA GLU A 165 20.54 10.65 -2.45
C GLU A 165 20.11 9.82 -1.24
N GLY A 166 20.69 8.60 -1.08
CA GLY A 166 20.41 7.72 0.05
C GLY A 166 20.98 8.25 1.35
N LEU A 167 20.39 7.92 2.49
CA LEU A 167 20.93 8.23 3.82
C LEU A 167 22.10 7.31 4.18
N VAL A 168 22.13 6.11 3.60
CA VAL A 168 23.19 5.12 3.76
C VAL A 168 23.71 4.69 2.39
N SER A 169 24.96 4.23 2.35
CA SER A 169 25.50 3.68 1.10
C SER A 169 24.80 2.36 0.73
N ARG A 170 24.81 2.04 -0.56
CA ARG A 170 24.23 0.80 -1.07
C ARG A 170 24.91 -0.42 -0.45
N GLU A 171 26.23 -0.38 -0.31
CA GLU A 171 27.04 -1.46 0.27
C GLU A 171 26.62 -1.73 1.72
N LEU A 172 26.42 -0.67 2.52
CA LEU A 172 25.99 -0.82 3.91
C LEU A 172 24.54 -1.38 3.98
N TRP A 173 23.65 -0.91 3.10
CA TRP A 173 22.29 -1.42 3.02
C TRP A 173 22.25 -2.90 2.62
N GLU A 174 23.05 -3.30 1.64
CA GLU A 174 23.18 -4.70 1.18
C GLU A 174 23.80 -5.58 2.27
N MET A 175 24.77 -5.09 3.01
CA MET A 175 25.41 -5.82 4.13
C MET A 175 24.38 -6.19 5.21
N VAL A 176 23.50 -5.26 5.58
CA VAL A 176 22.45 -5.48 6.58
C VAL A 176 21.33 -6.40 6.05
N ASN A 177 21.04 -6.36 4.75
CA ASN A 177 19.95 -7.13 4.15
C ASN A 177 20.36 -8.49 3.60
N GLY A 178 21.65 -8.77 3.40
CA GLY A 178 22.21 -10.06 2.97
C GLY A 178 21.47 -10.68 1.77
N SER A 179 21.06 -11.94 1.90
CA SER A 179 20.41 -12.73 0.83
C SER A 179 19.05 -12.20 0.33
N ARG A 180 18.45 -11.19 0.95
CA ARG A 180 17.20 -10.57 0.46
C ARG A 180 17.38 -9.77 -0.83
N VAL A 181 18.56 -9.23 -1.05
CA VAL A 181 18.89 -8.47 -2.27
C VAL A 181 18.78 -9.36 -3.50
N ALA A 182 19.26 -10.61 -3.43
CA ALA A 182 19.17 -11.59 -4.51
C ALA A 182 17.70 -11.87 -4.90
N ALA A 183 16.82 -12.09 -3.91
CA ALA A 183 15.41 -12.35 -4.13
C ALA A 183 14.64 -11.16 -4.73
N MET A 184 14.99 -9.92 -4.39
CA MET A 184 14.39 -8.72 -4.97
C MET A 184 14.82 -8.53 -6.44
N THR A 185 16.05 -8.88 -6.77
CA THR A 185 16.56 -8.76 -8.14
C THR A 185 15.93 -9.80 -9.07
N GLU A 186 15.70 -11.02 -8.59
CA GLU A 186 15.01 -12.08 -9.33
C GLU A 186 13.53 -11.77 -9.57
N ALA A 187 12.82 -11.22 -8.57
CA ALA A 187 11.41 -10.85 -8.69
C ALA A 187 11.20 -9.70 -9.69
N THR A 188 12.11 -8.74 -9.79
CA THR A 188 12.05 -7.65 -10.78
C THR A 188 12.39 -8.12 -12.19
N ALA A 189 13.28 -9.07 -12.35
CA ALA A 189 13.62 -9.68 -13.65
C ALA A 189 12.45 -10.53 -14.20
N SER A 190 11.74 -11.25 -13.33
CA SER A 190 10.57 -12.06 -13.70
C SER A 190 9.37 -11.19 -14.14
N THR A 191 9.14 -10.05 -13.50
CA THR A 191 8.03 -9.13 -13.87
C THR A 191 8.30 -8.40 -15.18
N ALA A 192 9.54 -8.05 -15.48
CA ALA A 192 9.94 -7.45 -16.76
C ALA A 192 9.72 -8.40 -17.94
N SER A 193 10.06 -9.70 -17.76
CA SER A 193 9.88 -10.73 -18.79
C SER A 193 8.42 -11.03 -19.11
N THR A 194 7.50 -10.82 -18.17
CA THR A 194 6.05 -11.05 -18.38
C THR A 194 5.40 -9.87 -19.11
N ALA A 195 5.85 -8.65 -18.84
CA ALA A 195 5.34 -7.44 -19.49
C ALA A 195 5.72 -7.39 -20.99
N ASP A 196 6.93 -7.83 -21.35
CA ASP A 196 7.36 -7.89 -22.75
C ASP A 196 6.62 -8.95 -23.57
N LYS A 197 6.17 -10.05 -22.95
CA LYS A 197 5.37 -11.08 -23.63
C LYS A 197 3.93 -10.64 -23.90
N GLU A 198 3.29 -9.94 -22.98
CA GLU A 198 1.94 -9.41 -23.17
C GLU A 198 1.88 -8.33 -24.25
N THR A 199 2.94 -7.52 -24.41
CA THR A 199 3.02 -6.51 -25.47
C THR A 199 3.19 -7.14 -26.86
N THR A 200 3.98 -8.22 -26.97
CA THR A 200 4.21 -8.94 -28.23
C THR A 200 2.96 -9.70 -28.71
N GLU A 201 2.20 -10.32 -27.80
CA GLU A 201 0.94 -11.00 -28.15
C GLU A 201 -0.17 -10.00 -28.57
N GLN A 202 -0.19 -8.79 -28.04
CA GLN A 202 -1.16 -7.78 -28.43
C GLN A 202 -0.85 -7.15 -29.80
N GLU A 203 0.41 -7.07 -30.20
CA GLU A 203 0.82 -6.61 -31.54
C GLU A 203 0.57 -7.68 -32.61
N GLU A 204 0.66 -8.97 -32.26
CA GLU A 204 0.40 -10.06 -33.21
C GLU A 204 -1.10 -10.30 -33.48
N ILE A 205 -2.00 -9.91 -32.55
CA ILE A 205 -3.45 -9.98 -32.73
C ILE A 205 -3.99 -8.76 -33.50
N ALA A 206 -3.23 -7.66 -33.60
CA ALA A 206 -3.63 -6.43 -34.27
C ALA A 206 -3.13 -6.30 -35.72
N ALA A 207 -2.36 -7.29 -36.21
CA ALA A 207 -1.83 -7.38 -37.58
C ALA A 207 -2.63 -8.40 -38.41
#